data_6b73c21e2373e2390a6c9ed7299f130e
#
_entry.id   6b73c21e2373e2390a6c9ed7299f130e
#
_cell.length_a   1.000
_cell.length_b   1.000
_cell.length_c   1.000
_cell.angle_alpha   90.00
_cell.angle_beta   90.00
_cell.angle_gamma   90.00
#
_symmetry.space_group_name_H-M   'P 1'
#
loop_
_entity.id
_entity.type
_entity.pdbx_description
1 polymer ?
#
loop_
_entity_poly.entity_id
_entity_poly.type
_entity_poly.pdbx_seq_one_letter_code
_entity_poly.pdbx_strand_id
1 'polypeptide(L)'
;LLFERFLNLERVSMPDIDIDFCFERRQEVIDYVVEKYGKDQVVQIITFGTLAAKGVVRDVGRVLDMPYARCDAIAKMIPGDLGMTLDKALRQNPELREAYQGDDEIKYLIDMAKRLEGLPRHTSMHAAGVVISQRAMDEFVPLSRAQDGTVTTQFTMTTLEELGLLKMDFLGLRTLTVIQNAVKQVEENYGIHLDMGSIDYNDKEVMASIATGKCDGVFQLESSGMKNFMKELKPENLEDIIAGVALYRPGPMDFIPKYLKGKNGKSRIVYECPGLEPILKTTYGCIVYQEQVMQIVRDLAG
;
A
#
# COMPACT_ATOMS: atom_id res chain seq x y z
N LEU A 1 5.62 -17.59 -17.12
CA LEU A 1 6.23 -16.29 -16.72
C LEU A 1 5.51 -15.63 -15.53
N LEU A 2 4.18 -15.50 -15.55
CA LEU A 2 3.45 -14.81 -14.48
C LEU A 2 3.60 -15.55 -13.13
N PHE A 3 3.53 -16.86 -13.13
CA PHE A 3 3.67 -17.70 -11.92
C PHE A 3 5.11 -17.93 -11.48
N GLU A 4 6.10 -17.76 -12.35
CA GLU A 4 7.52 -17.86 -11.99
C GLU A 4 7.93 -16.85 -10.92
N ARG A 5 7.28 -15.70 -10.84
CA ARG A 5 7.48 -14.71 -9.78
C ARG A 5 7.17 -15.25 -8.39
N PHE A 6 6.25 -16.20 -8.29
CA PHE A 6 5.72 -16.73 -7.04
C PHE A 6 6.34 -18.10 -6.69
N LEU A 7 6.86 -18.82 -7.67
CA LEU A 7 7.41 -20.18 -7.54
C LEU A 7 8.94 -20.18 -7.63
N ASN A 8 9.60 -19.48 -6.70
CA ASN A 8 11.04 -19.62 -6.54
C ASN A 8 11.34 -20.70 -5.50
N LEU A 9 12.07 -21.76 -5.90
CA LEU A 9 12.48 -22.87 -5.02
C LEU A 9 13.37 -22.42 -3.85
N GLU A 10 14.08 -21.33 -4.00
CA GLU A 10 14.94 -20.74 -2.95
C GLU A 10 14.18 -19.77 -2.02
N ARG A 11 12.90 -19.51 -2.30
CA ARG A 11 12.09 -18.62 -1.48
C ARG A 11 11.73 -19.29 -0.15
N VAL A 12 12.24 -18.75 0.94
CA VAL A 12 11.95 -19.22 2.31
C VAL A 12 10.66 -18.61 2.87
N SER A 13 10.26 -17.41 2.39
CA SER A 13 9.06 -16.73 2.85
C SER A 13 7.80 -17.22 2.15
N MET A 14 6.66 -17.23 2.86
CA MET A 14 5.35 -17.48 2.29
C MET A 14 5.00 -16.44 1.20
N PRO A 15 4.25 -16.83 0.15
CA PRO A 15 3.76 -15.87 -0.83
C PRO A 15 2.78 -14.88 -0.20
N ASP A 16 2.89 -13.61 -0.56
CA ASP A 16 1.90 -12.59 -0.22
C ASP A 16 0.86 -12.55 -1.34
N ILE A 17 -0.41 -12.77 -0.98
CA ILE A 17 -1.51 -12.87 -1.95
C ILE A 17 -2.50 -11.76 -1.67
N ASP A 18 -2.42 -10.70 -2.47
CA ASP A 18 -3.33 -9.56 -2.45
C ASP A 18 -4.33 -9.68 -3.60
N ILE A 19 -5.62 -9.62 -3.30
CA ILE A 19 -6.67 -9.66 -4.32
C ILE A 19 -7.61 -8.47 -4.11
N ASP A 20 -7.76 -7.64 -5.13
CA ASP A 20 -8.66 -6.50 -5.13
C ASP A 20 -10.08 -6.91 -5.50
N PHE A 21 -11.04 -6.58 -4.64
CA PHE A 21 -12.46 -6.79 -4.85
C PHE A 21 -13.24 -5.45 -4.80
N CYS A 22 -14.44 -5.45 -5.38
CA CYS A 22 -15.40 -4.38 -5.16
C CYS A 22 -15.61 -4.16 -3.65
N PHE A 23 -15.46 -2.92 -3.20
CA PHE A 23 -15.53 -2.58 -1.77
C PHE A 23 -16.87 -2.99 -1.13
N GLU A 24 -17.98 -2.80 -1.83
CA GLU A 24 -19.32 -3.07 -1.32
C GLU A 24 -19.61 -4.59 -1.16
N ARG A 25 -19.06 -5.41 -2.06
CA ARG A 25 -19.31 -6.85 -2.10
C ARG A 25 -18.17 -7.71 -1.55
N ARG A 26 -17.13 -7.08 -1.01
CA ARG A 26 -15.98 -7.78 -0.43
C ARG A 26 -16.39 -8.81 0.64
N GLN A 27 -17.38 -8.46 1.47
CA GLN A 27 -17.84 -9.36 2.53
C GLN A 27 -18.41 -10.68 1.97
N GLU A 28 -19.12 -10.63 0.84
CA GLU A 28 -19.63 -11.83 0.18
C GLU A 28 -18.52 -12.82 -0.21
N VAL A 29 -17.34 -12.29 -0.57
CA VAL A 29 -16.17 -13.13 -0.89
C VAL A 29 -15.61 -13.79 0.37
N ILE A 30 -15.53 -13.06 1.48
CA ILE A 30 -15.11 -13.65 2.77
C ILE A 30 -16.09 -14.73 3.21
N ASP A 31 -17.39 -14.47 3.11
CA ASP A 31 -18.44 -15.43 3.46
C ASP A 31 -18.35 -16.70 2.60
N TYR A 32 -18.10 -16.54 1.29
CA TYR A 32 -17.87 -17.68 0.38
C TYR A 32 -16.64 -18.51 0.80
N VAL A 33 -15.55 -17.86 1.19
CA VAL A 33 -14.32 -18.55 1.63
C VAL A 33 -14.59 -19.30 2.93
N VAL A 34 -15.31 -18.69 3.87
CA VAL A 34 -15.74 -19.32 5.13
C VAL A 34 -16.64 -20.54 4.87
N GLU A 35 -17.58 -20.42 3.91
CA GLU A 35 -18.46 -21.53 3.53
C GLU A 35 -17.68 -22.69 2.88
N LYS A 36 -16.73 -22.33 1.97
CA LYS A 36 -15.95 -23.32 1.21
C LYS A 36 -14.96 -24.10 2.05
N TYR A 37 -14.26 -23.46 2.96
CA TYR A 37 -13.17 -24.07 3.75
C TYR A 37 -13.56 -24.42 5.18
N GLY A 38 -14.62 -23.83 5.72
CA GLY A 38 -15.11 -24.08 7.07
C GLY A 38 -14.89 -22.89 8.02
N LYS A 39 -15.87 -22.69 8.91
CA LYS A 39 -15.84 -21.60 9.91
C LYS A 39 -14.69 -21.72 10.91
N ASP A 40 -14.24 -22.94 11.16
CA ASP A 40 -13.17 -23.22 12.10
C ASP A 40 -11.78 -23.08 11.46
N GLN A 41 -11.71 -23.03 10.13
CA GLN A 41 -10.47 -22.97 9.35
C GLN A 41 -10.16 -21.59 8.79
N VAL A 42 -11.15 -20.70 8.72
CA VAL A 42 -11.02 -19.34 8.16
C VAL A 42 -11.20 -18.32 9.26
N VAL A 43 -10.15 -17.61 9.61
CA VAL A 43 -10.13 -16.68 10.75
C VAL A 43 -9.48 -15.36 10.35
N GLN A 44 -10.01 -14.26 10.85
CA GLN A 44 -9.44 -12.93 10.64
C GLN A 44 -8.19 -12.70 11.51
N ILE A 45 -7.26 -11.89 11.02
CA ILE A 45 -6.01 -11.60 11.72
C ILE A 45 -6.22 -10.43 12.69
N ILE A 46 -5.68 -10.58 13.92
CA ILE A 46 -5.62 -9.49 14.88
C ILE A 46 -4.56 -8.46 14.47
N THR A 47 -4.81 -7.21 14.81
CA THR A 47 -3.80 -6.15 14.80
C THR A 47 -3.75 -5.46 16.16
N PHE A 48 -2.59 -4.97 16.54
CA PHE A 48 -2.41 -4.20 17.77
C PHE A 48 -2.17 -2.74 17.42
N GLY A 49 -3.09 -1.87 17.83
CA GLY A 49 -2.87 -0.44 17.80
C GLY A 49 -1.89 -0.05 18.91
N THR A 50 -0.83 0.69 18.56
CA THR A 50 0.18 1.16 19.50
C THR A 50 -0.03 2.61 19.90
N LEU A 51 0.54 3.00 21.04
CA LEU A 51 0.61 4.39 21.48
C LEU A 51 1.59 5.17 20.58
N ALA A 52 1.08 5.83 19.54
CA ALA A 52 1.88 6.69 18.67
C ALA A 52 2.15 8.04 19.33
N ALA A 53 3.22 8.73 18.89
CA ALA A 53 3.74 9.96 19.48
C ALA A 53 2.67 11.01 19.85
N LYS A 54 1.76 11.36 18.95
CA LYS A 54 0.68 12.34 19.23
C LYS A 54 -0.35 11.82 20.22
N GLY A 55 -0.68 10.52 20.11
CA GLY A 55 -1.66 9.86 20.97
C GLY A 55 -1.16 9.72 22.40
N VAL A 56 0.07 9.25 22.56
CA VAL A 56 0.64 9.00 23.89
C VAL A 56 0.78 10.29 24.69
N VAL A 57 1.14 11.43 24.08
CA VAL A 57 1.19 12.73 24.77
C VAL A 57 -0.17 13.12 25.35
N ARG A 58 -1.25 12.97 24.56
CA ARG A 58 -2.60 13.27 25.05
C ARG A 58 -3.07 12.30 26.15
N ASP A 59 -2.75 11.01 26.00
CA ASP A 59 -3.14 9.99 26.97
C ASP A 59 -2.40 10.17 28.30
N VAL A 60 -1.10 10.41 28.26
CA VAL A 60 -0.29 10.68 29.47
C VAL A 60 -0.70 11.99 30.11
N GLY A 61 -0.91 13.05 29.33
CA GLY A 61 -1.39 14.33 29.85
C GLY A 61 -2.72 14.23 30.57
N ARG A 62 -3.64 13.41 30.05
CA ARG A 62 -4.92 13.13 30.73
C ARG A 62 -4.71 12.40 32.08
N VAL A 63 -3.78 11.46 32.16
CA VAL A 63 -3.46 10.74 33.40
C VAL A 63 -2.77 11.64 34.41
N LEU A 64 -2.00 12.62 33.93
CA LEU A 64 -1.35 13.64 34.76
C LEU A 64 -2.25 14.81 35.14
N ASP A 65 -3.54 14.74 34.81
CA ASP A 65 -4.55 15.77 35.07
C ASP A 65 -4.23 17.14 34.41
N MET A 66 -3.45 17.11 33.34
CA MET A 66 -3.13 18.30 32.56
C MET A 66 -4.31 18.77 31.70
N PRO A 67 -4.52 20.08 31.53
CA PRO A 67 -5.58 20.60 30.66
C PRO A 67 -5.43 20.07 29.23
N TYR A 68 -6.54 19.55 28.67
CA TYR A 68 -6.54 18.96 27.33
C TYR A 68 -5.99 19.91 26.27
N ALA A 69 -6.34 21.20 26.32
CA ALA A 69 -5.88 22.21 25.37
C ALA A 69 -4.34 22.32 25.37
N ARG A 70 -3.70 22.18 26.54
CA ARG A 70 -2.23 22.22 26.66
C ARG A 70 -1.60 20.97 26.04
N CYS A 71 -2.13 19.78 26.38
CA CYS A 71 -1.65 18.53 25.79
C CYS A 71 -1.85 18.49 24.27
N ASP A 72 -2.96 19.01 23.76
CA ASP A 72 -3.25 19.06 22.34
C ASP A 72 -2.34 20.07 21.60
N ALA A 73 -2.02 21.19 22.21
CA ALA A 73 -1.02 22.13 21.67
C ALA A 73 0.35 21.45 21.51
N ILE A 74 0.82 20.73 22.50
CA ILE A 74 2.08 19.97 22.45
C ILE A 74 2.01 18.88 21.37
N ALA A 75 0.91 18.13 21.33
CA ALA A 75 0.72 17.07 20.33
C ALA A 75 0.68 17.60 18.89
N LYS A 76 0.21 18.84 18.66
CA LYS A 76 0.21 19.49 17.34
C LYS A 76 1.61 19.91 16.88
N MET A 77 2.53 20.16 17.80
CA MET A 77 3.94 20.44 17.46
C MET A 77 4.67 19.20 16.92
N ILE A 78 4.14 17.98 17.17
CA ILE A 78 4.72 16.73 16.64
C ILE A 78 4.40 16.64 15.15
N PRO A 79 5.40 16.46 14.24
CA PRO A 79 5.14 16.27 12.81
C PRO A 79 4.22 15.07 12.53
N GLY A 80 3.55 15.10 11.38
CA GLY A 80 2.58 14.04 10.99
C GLY A 80 3.17 12.90 10.17
N ASP A 81 4.50 12.82 10.04
CA ASP A 81 5.17 11.86 9.18
C ASP A 81 5.00 10.44 9.67
N LEU A 82 4.95 9.50 8.73
CA LEU A 82 4.85 8.08 9.05
C LEU A 82 6.08 7.60 9.85
N GLY A 83 5.84 6.88 10.94
CA GLY A 83 6.92 6.42 11.82
C GLY A 83 7.58 7.54 12.64
N MET A 84 6.87 8.64 12.85
CA MET A 84 7.29 9.72 13.76
C MET A 84 7.32 9.21 15.20
N THR A 85 8.43 9.48 15.89
CA THR A 85 8.60 9.22 17.32
C THR A 85 8.84 10.53 18.08
N LEU A 86 8.63 10.51 19.41
CA LEU A 86 8.89 11.69 20.25
C LEU A 86 10.34 12.16 20.16
N ASP A 87 11.29 11.23 20.07
CA ASP A 87 12.70 11.59 19.89
C ASP A 87 13.00 12.21 18.53
N LYS A 88 12.37 11.71 17.47
CA LYS A 88 12.47 12.34 16.14
C LYS A 88 11.82 13.72 16.13
N ALA A 89 10.64 13.86 16.75
CA ALA A 89 9.92 15.12 16.84
C ALA A 89 10.73 16.19 17.57
N LEU A 90 11.36 15.86 18.69
CA LEU A 90 12.24 16.76 19.43
C LEU A 90 13.48 17.21 18.63
N ARG A 91 13.98 16.33 17.74
CA ARG A 91 15.09 16.71 16.83
C ARG A 91 14.65 17.61 15.69
N GLN A 92 13.45 17.36 15.13
CA GLN A 92 12.99 18.05 13.93
C GLN A 92 12.29 19.37 14.22
N ASN A 93 11.54 19.49 15.33
CA ASN A 93 10.80 20.69 15.66
C ASN A 93 11.49 21.51 16.78
N PRO A 94 12.06 22.70 16.47
CA PRO A 94 12.70 23.57 17.46
C PRO A 94 11.74 24.05 18.55
N GLU A 95 10.49 24.39 18.20
CA GLU A 95 9.47 24.87 19.13
C GLU A 95 9.13 23.81 20.20
N LEU A 96 8.96 22.55 19.77
CA LEU A 96 8.75 21.44 20.70
C LEU A 96 9.96 21.23 21.62
N ARG A 97 11.17 21.39 21.09
CA ARG A 97 12.40 21.28 21.87
C ARG A 97 12.53 22.38 22.91
N GLU A 98 12.24 23.62 22.53
CA GLU A 98 12.24 24.77 23.44
C GLU A 98 11.21 24.59 24.56
N ALA A 99 9.98 24.15 24.22
CA ALA A 99 8.96 23.84 25.20
C ALA A 99 9.41 22.73 26.16
N TYR A 100 10.03 21.66 25.65
CA TYR A 100 10.58 20.56 26.46
C TYR A 100 11.71 21.02 27.39
N GLN A 101 12.54 21.96 26.98
CA GLN A 101 13.67 22.47 27.77
C GLN A 101 13.29 23.57 28.76
N GLY A 102 12.26 24.35 28.43
CA GLY A 102 11.87 25.54 29.17
C GLY A 102 10.74 25.33 30.19
N ASP A 103 10.08 24.17 30.19
CA ASP A 103 8.92 23.90 31.03
C ASP A 103 9.04 22.49 31.66
N ASP A 104 9.21 22.43 32.97
CA ASP A 104 9.41 21.17 33.71
C ASP A 104 8.19 20.23 33.62
N GLU A 105 6.97 20.77 33.52
CA GLU A 105 5.75 19.96 33.38
C GLU A 105 5.66 19.36 31.99
N ILE A 106 6.00 20.10 30.93
CA ILE A 106 6.08 19.57 29.56
C ILE A 106 7.20 18.55 29.44
N LYS A 107 8.32 18.79 30.07
CA LYS A 107 9.43 17.83 30.11
C LYS A 107 8.99 16.52 30.77
N TYR A 108 8.35 16.59 31.91
CA TYR A 108 7.84 15.41 32.61
C TYR A 108 6.82 14.66 31.79
N LEU A 109 5.87 15.37 31.15
CA LEU A 109 4.89 14.79 30.21
C LEU A 109 5.55 14.00 29.10
N ILE A 110 6.53 14.60 28.41
CA ILE A 110 7.21 13.99 27.27
C ILE A 110 8.08 12.81 27.73
N ASP A 111 8.77 12.92 28.86
CA ASP A 111 9.59 11.84 29.39
C ASP A 111 8.75 10.63 29.79
N MET A 112 7.58 10.84 30.39
CA MET A 112 6.63 9.76 30.66
C MET A 112 6.03 9.19 29.36
N ALA A 113 5.68 10.05 28.41
CA ALA A 113 5.15 9.63 27.11
C ALA A 113 6.15 8.76 26.33
N LYS A 114 7.45 9.08 26.34
CA LYS A 114 8.51 8.27 25.73
C LYS A 114 8.60 6.85 26.29
N ARG A 115 8.31 6.67 27.57
CA ARG A 115 8.33 5.35 28.23
C ARG A 115 7.18 4.46 27.78
N LEU A 116 6.09 5.05 27.32
CA LEU A 116 4.88 4.36 26.88
C LEU A 116 4.72 4.32 25.35
N GLU A 117 5.48 5.14 24.62
CA GLU A 117 5.45 5.18 23.17
C GLU A 117 5.76 3.81 22.57
N GLY A 118 4.94 3.37 21.61
CA GLY A 118 5.09 2.09 20.93
C GLY A 118 4.46 0.90 21.66
N LEU A 119 4.05 1.04 22.93
CA LEU A 119 3.37 -0.05 23.62
C LEU A 119 1.98 -0.32 23.03
N PRO A 120 1.52 -1.58 22.99
CA PRO A 120 0.15 -1.90 22.58
C PRO A 120 -0.89 -1.18 23.44
N ARG A 121 -1.93 -0.66 22.80
CA ARG A 121 -3.02 0.06 23.46
C ARG A 121 -4.36 -0.65 23.33
N HIS A 122 -4.68 -1.11 22.13
CA HIS A 122 -5.93 -1.80 21.84
C HIS A 122 -5.71 -2.83 20.74
N THR A 123 -6.62 -3.78 20.66
CA THR A 123 -6.70 -4.75 19.57
C THR A 123 -7.71 -4.27 18.51
N SER A 124 -7.42 -4.58 17.27
CA SER A 124 -8.29 -4.38 16.12
C SER A 124 -8.20 -5.60 15.21
N MET A 125 -9.05 -5.67 14.21
CA MET A 125 -8.95 -6.65 13.13
C MET A 125 -8.13 -6.09 11.98
N HIS A 126 -7.37 -6.95 11.30
CA HIS A 126 -6.71 -6.58 10.06
C HIS A 126 -7.74 -6.20 9.00
N ALA A 127 -7.51 -5.11 8.28
CA ALA A 127 -8.51 -4.56 7.36
C ALA A 127 -8.85 -5.50 6.18
N ALA A 128 -7.91 -6.36 5.78
CA ALA A 128 -8.03 -7.22 4.60
C ALA A 128 -7.64 -8.68 4.85
N GLY A 129 -6.74 -8.94 5.80
CA GLY A 129 -6.08 -10.22 6.01
C GLY A 129 -6.98 -11.29 6.62
N VAL A 130 -7.03 -12.42 5.96
CA VAL A 130 -7.69 -13.64 6.40
C VAL A 130 -6.69 -14.78 6.34
N VAL A 131 -6.68 -15.62 7.36
CA VAL A 131 -5.87 -16.84 7.40
C VAL A 131 -6.76 -18.04 7.12
N ILE A 132 -6.28 -18.95 6.27
CA ILE A 132 -6.93 -20.20 5.92
C ILE A 132 -6.01 -21.34 6.34
N SER A 133 -6.50 -22.27 7.15
CA SER A 133 -5.76 -23.44 7.64
C SER A 133 -6.33 -24.73 7.08
N GLN A 134 -5.54 -25.80 7.13
CA GLN A 134 -5.97 -27.15 6.69
C GLN A 134 -6.83 -27.88 7.73
N ARG A 135 -6.76 -27.48 8.99
CA ARG A 135 -7.50 -28.02 10.13
C ARG A 135 -8.04 -26.87 10.95
N ALA A 136 -8.78 -27.14 12.02
CA ALA A 136 -9.29 -26.11 12.89
C ALA A 136 -8.17 -25.14 13.35
N MET A 137 -8.42 -23.84 13.27
CA MET A 137 -7.40 -22.82 13.51
C MET A 137 -6.87 -22.84 14.96
N ASP A 138 -7.68 -23.22 15.92
CA ASP A 138 -7.29 -23.37 17.34
C ASP A 138 -6.28 -24.49 17.61
N GLU A 139 -6.09 -25.41 16.67
CA GLU A 139 -4.98 -26.37 16.72
C GLU A 139 -3.62 -25.74 16.41
N PHE A 140 -3.60 -24.58 15.74
CA PHE A 140 -2.38 -23.88 15.35
C PHE A 140 -2.08 -22.66 16.21
N VAL A 141 -3.11 -21.87 16.55
CA VAL A 141 -2.97 -20.60 17.24
C VAL A 141 -4.12 -20.34 18.19
N PRO A 142 -3.90 -19.66 19.32
CA PRO A 142 -4.97 -19.24 20.20
C PRO A 142 -5.87 -18.23 19.50
N LEU A 143 -7.16 -18.30 19.78
CA LEU A 143 -8.19 -17.44 19.19
C LEU A 143 -8.76 -16.47 20.22
N SER A 144 -9.27 -15.35 19.76
CA SER A 144 -9.95 -14.33 20.56
C SER A 144 -11.27 -13.93 19.90
N ARG A 145 -12.18 -13.33 20.65
CA ARG A 145 -13.40 -12.70 20.14
C ARG A 145 -13.26 -11.21 20.20
N ALA A 146 -13.50 -10.55 19.06
CA ALA A 146 -13.66 -9.11 19.00
C ALA A 146 -15.00 -8.69 19.64
N GLN A 147 -15.20 -7.39 19.85
CA GLN A 147 -16.40 -6.85 20.51
C GLN A 147 -17.69 -7.15 19.72
N ASP A 148 -17.61 -7.25 18.41
CA ASP A 148 -18.71 -7.60 17.50
C ASP A 148 -18.98 -9.12 17.42
N GLY A 149 -18.24 -9.93 18.17
CA GLY A 149 -18.35 -11.39 18.19
C GLY A 149 -17.51 -12.12 17.15
N THR A 150 -16.82 -11.40 16.26
CA THR A 150 -15.95 -11.98 15.23
C THR A 150 -14.76 -12.69 15.88
N VAL A 151 -14.43 -13.87 15.37
CA VAL A 151 -13.27 -14.65 15.83
C VAL A 151 -12.02 -14.13 15.11
N THR A 152 -10.97 -13.86 15.89
CA THR A 152 -9.67 -13.43 15.38
C THR A 152 -8.56 -14.30 15.95
N THR A 153 -7.43 -14.38 15.28
CA THR A 153 -6.19 -14.92 15.87
C THR A 153 -5.72 -14.05 17.01
N GLN A 154 -4.96 -14.59 17.98
CA GLN A 154 -4.26 -13.78 18.99
C GLN A 154 -2.84 -13.41 18.55
N PHE A 155 -2.34 -13.98 17.47
CA PHE A 155 -1.03 -13.68 16.91
C PHE A 155 -1.15 -12.74 15.71
N THR A 156 -0.16 -11.87 15.56
CA THR A 156 -0.05 -10.94 14.43
C THR A 156 0.38 -11.68 13.16
N MET A 157 0.21 -11.01 12.03
CA MET A 157 0.56 -11.51 10.70
C MET A 157 1.96 -12.15 10.64
N THR A 158 2.98 -11.48 11.16
CA THR A 158 4.37 -11.98 11.13
C THR A 158 4.51 -13.33 11.83
N THR A 159 3.90 -13.47 13.01
CA THR A 159 3.95 -14.73 13.77
C THR A 159 3.17 -15.86 13.07
N LEU A 160 2.05 -15.52 12.39
CA LEU A 160 1.28 -16.50 11.62
C LEU A 160 2.07 -17.02 10.42
N GLU A 161 2.81 -16.16 9.74
CA GLU A 161 3.73 -16.52 8.64
C GLU A 161 4.87 -17.43 9.13
N GLU A 162 5.48 -17.11 10.28
CA GLU A 162 6.50 -17.96 10.92
C GLU A 162 5.98 -19.35 11.29
N LEU A 163 4.70 -19.47 11.62
CA LEU A 163 4.01 -20.74 11.86
C LEU A 163 3.60 -21.48 10.58
N GLY A 164 3.88 -20.92 9.40
CA GLY A 164 3.57 -21.52 8.11
C GLY A 164 2.09 -21.40 7.71
N LEU A 165 1.34 -20.48 8.31
CA LEU A 165 -0.05 -20.22 7.95
C LEU A 165 -0.14 -19.23 6.79
N LEU A 166 -0.95 -19.57 5.78
CA LEU A 166 -1.13 -18.73 4.60
C LEU A 166 -2.10 -17.58 4.89
N LYS A 167 -1.60 -16.36 4.72
CA LYS A 167 -2.41 -15.14 4.71
C LYS A 167 -2.89 -14.84 3.30
N MET A 168 -4.15 -14.43 3.18
CA MET A 168 -4.71 -13.86 1.96
C MET A 168 -5.33 -12.51 2.29
N ASP A 169 -4.95 -11.47 1.53
CA ASP A 169 -5.53 -10.15 1.68
C ASP A 169 -6.65 -9.93 0.66
N PHE A 170 -7.88 -9.86 1.16
CA PHE A 170 -9.05 -9.49 0.37
C PHE A 170 -9.26 -7.98 0.46
N LEU A 171 -8.65 -7.26 -0.45
CA LEU A 171 -8.66 -5.79 -0.45
C LEU A 171 -9.98 -5.26 -1.01
N GLY A 172 -10.53 -4.21 -0.39
CA GLY A 172 -11.70 -3.50 -0.90
C GLY A 172 -11.28 -2.28 -1.71
N LEU A 173 -11.31 -2.36 -3.03
CA LEU A 173 -10.93 -1.26 -3.90
C LEU A 173 -12.16 -0.46 -4.34
N ARG A 174 -12.30 0.78 -3.84
CA ARG A 174 -13.43 1.66 -4.16
C ARG A 174 -13.54 1.99 -5.64
N THR A 175 -12.43 2.08 -6.36
CA THR A 175 -12.42 2.35 -7.79
C THR A 175 -13.14 1.25 -8.58
N LEU A 176 -13.02 -0.01 -8.20
CA LEU A 176 -13.78 -1.10 -8.82
C LEU A 176 -15.29 -0.92 -8.61
N THR A 177 -15.71 -0.47 -7.43
CA THR A 177 -17.12 -0.14 -7.17
C THR A 177 -17.62 1.01 -8.04
N VAL A 178 -16.80 2.07 -8.21
CA VAL A 178 -17.14 3.20 -9.10
C VAL A 178 -17.31 2.73 -10.53
N ILE A 179 -16.39 1.90 -11.04
CA ILE A 179 -16.48 1.34 -12.40
C ILE A 179 -17.73 0.48 -12.55
N GLN A 180 -17.98 -0.44 -11.61
CA GLN A 180 -19.16 -1.30 -11.62
C GLN A 180 -20.46 -0.49 -11.66
N ASN A 181 -20.56 0.52 -10.80
CA ASN A 181 -21.75 1.38 -10.75
C ASN A 181 -21.92 2.21 -12.02
N ALA A 182 -20.81 2.70 -12.61
CA ALA A 182 -20.86 3.41 -13.90
C ALA A 182 -21.37 2.50 -15.03
N VAL A 183 -20.82 1.28 -15.15
CA VAL A 183 -21.27 0.28 -16.13
C VAL A 183 -22.76 -0.01 -15.98
N LYS A 184 -23.22 -0.25 -14.73
CA LYS A 184 -24.63 -0.49 -14.44
C LYS A 184 -25.53 0.68 -14.82
N GLN A 185 -25.12 1.92 -14.50
CA GLN A 185 -25.87 3.13 -14.86
C GLN A 185 -25.96 3.34 -16.39
N VAL A 186 -24.90 3.03 -17.12
CA VAL A 186 -24.90 3.07 -18.59
C VAL A 186 -25.89 2.06 -19.16
N GLU A 187 -25.90 0.85 -18.64
CA GLU A 187 -26.84 -0.18 -19.08
C GLU A 187 -28.30 0.19 -18.73
N GLU A 188 -28.57 0.66 -17.53
CA GLU A 188 -29.92 1.07 -17.09
C GLU A 188 -30.46 2.28 -17.86
N ASN A 189 -29.62 3.28 -18.16
CA ASN A 189 -30.08 4.54 -18.79
C ASN A 189 -30.05 4.51 -20.32
N TYR A 190 -29.15 3.73 -20.91
CA TYR A 190 -28.92 3.73 -22.36
C TYR A 190 -29.13 2.37 -23.02
N GLY A 191 -29.34 1.30 -22.25
CA GLY A 191 -29.44 -0.08 -22.76
C GLY A 191 -28.13 -0.60 -23.39
N ILE A 192 -27.00 0.03 -23.09
CA ILE A 192 -25.69 -0.34 -23.62
C ILE A 192 -24.96 -1.23 -22.63
N HIS A 193 -24.67 -2.46 -23.02
CA HIS A 193 -23.85 -3.35 -22.23
C HIS A 193 -22.36 -3.07 -22.50
N LEU A 194 -21.62 -2.63 -21.47
CA LEU A 194 -20.19 -2.37 -21.54
C LEU A 194 -19.41 -3.57 -21.02
N ASP A 195 -18.63 -4.20 -21.91
CA ASP A 195 -17.63 -5.18 -21.51
C ASP A 195 -16.27 -4.48 -21.33
N MET A 196 -15.82 -4.36 -20.08
CA MET A 196 -14.56 -3.70 -19.74
C MET A 196 -13.34 -4.41 -20.35
N GLY A 197 -13.45 -5.71 -20.68
CA GLY A 197 -12.38 -6.46 -21.33
C GLY A 197 -12.22 -6.15 -22.82
N SER A 198 -13.25 -5.57 -23.46
CA SER A 198 -13.26 -5.24 -24.90
C SER A 198 -12.99 -3.75 -25.21
N ILE A 199 -12.81 -2.91 -24.19
CA ILE A 199 -12.52 -1.48 -24.36
C ILE A 199 -11.13 -1.29 -24.99
N ASP A 200 -11.03 -0.35 -25.95
CA ASP A 200 -9.73 0.09 -26.45
C ASP A 200 -9.05 1.02 -25.44
N TYR A 201 -8.05 0.49 -24.74
CA TYR A 201 -7.25 1.23 -23.77
C TYR A 201 -6.22 2.18 -24.41
N ASN A 202 -6.14 2.25 -25.74
CA ASN A 202 -5.24 3.15 -26.47
C ASN A 202 -5.98 4.33 -27.10
N ASP A 203 -7.15 4.71 -26.58
CA ASP A 203 -7.89 5.88 -27.03
C ASP A 203 -7.02 7.15 -26.96
N LYS A 204 -6.82 7.79 -28.12
CA LYS A 204 -5.92 8.93 -28.28
C LYS A 204 -6.39 10.19 -27.56
N GLU A 205 -7.70 10.39 -27.43
CA GLU A 205 -8.25 11.56 -26.74
C GLU A 205 -8.05 11.41 -25.23
N VAL A 206 -8.25 10.20 -24.70
CA VAL A 206 -7.97 9.87 -23.31
C VAL A 206 -6.50 10.06 -23.00
N MET A 207 -5.60 9.52 -23.81
CA MET A 207 -4.15 9.67 -23.64
C MET A 207 -3.72 11.15 -23.69
N ALA A 208 -4.25 11.92 -24.63
CA ALA A 208 -4.00 13.36 -24.72
C ALA A 208 -4.52 14.11 -23.49
N SER A 209 -5.68 13.72 -22.94
CA SER A 209 -6.21 14.31 -21.70
C SER A 209 -5.29 14.03 -20.52
N ILE A 210 -4.83 12.78 -20.33
CA ILE A 210 -3.89 12.39 -19.27
C ILE A 210 -2.58 13.17 -19.41
N ALA A 211 -2.08 13.36 -20.64
CA ALA A 211 -0.88 14.13 -20.92
C ALA A 211 -0.98 15.61 -20.54
N THR A 212 -2.17 16.15 -20.36
CA THR A 212 -2.36 17.51 -19.81
C THR A 212 -2.24 17.58 -18.29
N GLY A 213 -2.19 16.42 -17.61
CA GLY A 213 -2.22 16.30 -16.16
C GLY A 213 -3.60 16.54 -15.55
N LYS A 214 -4.67 16.55 -16.33
CA LYS A 214 -6.05 16.59 -15.83
C LYS A 214 -6.49 15.19 -15.38
N CYS A 215 -5.91 14.73 -14.27
CA CYS A 215 -6.10 13.38 -13.75
C CYS A 215 -6.81 13.38 -12.39
N ASP A 216 -7.66 14.38 -12.11
CA ASP A 216 -8.48 14.41 -10.90
C ASP A 216 -9.48 13.26 -10.93
N GLY A 217 -9.52 12.46 -9.85
CA GLY A 217 -10.36 11.27 -9.76
C GLY A 217 -9.90 10.06 -10.60
N VAL A 218 -8.77 10.16 -11.31
CA VAL A 218 -8.18 9.02 -12.02
C VAL A 218 -7.27 8.24 -11.06
N PHE A 219 -7.64 7.00 -10.78
CA PHE A 219 -6.92 6.15 -9.84
C PHE A 219 -5.41 6.11 -10.12
N GLN A 220 -4.60 6.24 -9.09
CA GLN A 220 -3.14 6.32 -9.11
C GLN A 220 -2.52 7.54 -9.82
N LEU A 221 -3.27 8.28 -10.66
CA LEU A 221 -2.74 9.42 -11.41
C LEU A 221 -3.06 10.78 -10.78
N GLU A 222 -3.85 10.83 -9.72
CA GLU A 222 -4.42 12.05 -9.14
C GLU A 222 -3.50 12.85 -8.21
N SER A 223 -2.37 12.30 -7.75
CA SER A 223 -1.44 13.05 -6.92
C SER A 223 -0.75 14.17 -7.72
N SER A 224 -0.42 15.28 -7.06
CA SER A 224 0.23 16.43 -7.71
C SER A 224 1.53 16.06 -8.43
N GLY A 225 2.32 15.19 -7.80
CA GLY A 225 3.57 14.70 -8.40
C GLY A 225 3.32 13.83 -9.63
N MET A 226 2.36 12.91 -9.56
CA MET A 226 2.00 12.06 -10.70
C MET A 226 1.41 12.88 -11.85
N LYS A 227 0.54 13.86 -11.58
CA LYS A 227 0.03 14.79 -12.60
C LYS A 227 1.14 15.53 -13.34
N ASN A 228 2.14 16.02 -12.62
CA ASN A 228 3.30 16.66 -13.22
C ASN A 228 4.12 15.68 -14.05
N PHE A 229 4.32 14.47 -13.55
CA PHE A 229 5.01 13.43 -14.28
C PHE A 229 4.27 13.03 -15.57
N MET A 230 2.94 12.90 -15.56
CA MET A 230 2.14 12.62 -16.77
C MET A 230 2.28 13.73 -17.84
N LYS A 231 2.42 15.00 -17.44
CA LYS A 231 2.71 16.10 -18.37
C LYS A 231 4.06 15.96 -19.06
N GLU A 232 5.04 15.42 -18.37
CA GLU A 232 6.39 15.21 -18.92
C GLU A 232 6.47 13.92 -19.74
N LEU A 233 5.80 12.87 -19.27
CA LEU A 233 5.74 11.54 -19.91
C LEU A 233 4.99 11.60 -21.25
N LYS A 234 3.89 12.37 -21.33
CA LYS A 234 3.02 12.49 -22.49
C LYS A 234 2.64 11.10 -23.01
N PRO A 235 1.86 10.33 -22.27
CA PRO A 235 1.52 8.97 -22.66
C PRO A 235 0.76 8.95 -23.98
N GLU A 236 1.07 8.00 -24.84
CA GLU A 236 0.46 7.79 -26.15
C GLU A 236 -0.32 6.46 -26.20
N ASN A 237 -0.07 5.57 -25.27
CA ASN A 237 -0.66 4.24 -25.16
C ASN A 237 -0.69 3.74 -23.72
N LEU A 238 -1.32 2.59 -23.49
CA LEU A 238 -1.43 1.99 -22.17
C LEU A 238 -0.07 1.61 -21.58
N GLU A 239 0.88 1.14 -22.39
CA GLU A 239 2.22 0.78 -21.95
C GLU A 239 2.96 1.95 -21.32
N ASP A 240 2.77 3.16 -21.86
CA ASP A 240 3.33 4.38 -21.28
C ASP A 240 2.77 4.66 -19.88
N ILE A 241 1.47 4.42 -19.68
CA ILE A 241 0.83 4.56 -18.36
C ILE A 241 1.38 3.52 -17.38
N ILE A 242 1.49 2.26 -17.82
CA ILE A 242 2.05 1.16 -17.01
C ILE A 242 3.49 1.49 -16.60
N ALA A 243 4.32 1.91 -17.54
CA ALA A 243 5.69 2.32 -17.26
C ALA A 243 5.74 3.53 -16.31
N GLY A 244 4.85 4.50 -16.51
CA GLY A 244 4.74 5.67 -15.65
C GLY A 244 4.42 5.31 -14.21
N VAL A 245 3.43 4.45 -13.98
CA VAL A 245 3.06 3.96 -12.63
C VAL A 245 4.20 3.15 -12.00
N ALA A 246 4.92 2.36 -12.80
CA ALA A 246 6.07 1.56 -12.32
C ALA A 246 7.28 2.42 -11.95
N LEU A 247 7.55 3.48 -12.74
CA LEU A 247 8.66 4.40 -12.51
C LEU A 247 8.43 5.34 -11.33
N TYR A 248 7.16 5.75 -11.08
CA TYR A 248 6.84 6.71 -10.02
C TYR A 248 6.75 6.03 -8.64
N ARG A 249 7.83 5.38 -8.25
CA ARG A 249 8.01 4.71 -6.94
C ARG A 249 9.39 5.01 -6.39
N PRO A 250 9.57 5.01 -5.04
CA PRO A 250 10.90 5.12 -4.45
C PRO A 250 11.87 4.08 -5.04
N GLY A 251 13.03 4.54 -5.48
CA GLY A 251 14.03 3.74 -6.19
C GLY A 251 13.96 3.92 -7.72
N PRO A 252 12.96 3.38 -8.43
CA PRO A 252 12.84 3.56 -9.89
C PRO A 252 12.70 5.01 -10.34
N MET A 253 12.22 5.89 -9.48
CA MET A 253 12.00 7.32 -9.77
C MET A 253 13.28 8.03 -10.27
N ASP A 254 14.44 7.60 -9.83
CA ASP A 254 15.73 8.17 -10.25
C ASP A 254 16.02 7.92 -11.75
N PHE A 255 15.36 6.93 -12.35
CA PHE A 255 15.49 6.62 -13.77
C PHE A 255 14.52 7.40 -14.68
N ILE A 256 13.56 8.15 -14.12
CA ILE A 256 12.60 8.94 -14.90
C ILE A 256 13.29 9.86 -15.92
N PRO A 257 14.34 10.63 -15.57
CA PRO A 257 15.01 11.51 -16.55
C PRO A 257 15.62 10.74 -17.73
N LYS A 258 16.19 9.55 -17.48
CA LYS A 258 16.78 8.69 -18.53
C LYS A 258 15.68 8.14 -19.42
N TYR A 259 14.60 7.64 -18.84
CA TYR A 259 13.44 7.12 -19.55
C TYR A 259 12.81 8.16 -20.47
N LEU A 260 12.53 9.37 -19.95
CA LEU A 260 11.95 10.48 -20.72
C LEU A 260 12.86 10.93 -21.88
N LYS A 261 14.18 10.97 -21.69
CA LYS A 261 15.11 11.29 -22.78
C LYS A 261 15.08 10.23 -23.87
N GLY A 262 15.01 8.97 -23.49
CA GLY A 262 14.89 7.85 -24.44
C GLY A 262 13.57 7.88 -25.22
N LYS A 263 12.45 8.01 -24.52
CA LYS A 263 11.10 8.09 -25.10
C LYS A 263 10.97 9.25 -26.08
N ASN A 264 11.47 10.43 -25.71
CA ASN A 264 11.35 11.64 -26.54
C ASN A 264 12.43 11.73 -27.65
N GLY A 265 13.22 10.69 -27.89
CA GLY A 265 14.28 10.70 -28.89
C GLY A 265 15.42 11.69 -28.65
N LYS A 266 15.53 12.22 -27.42
CA LYS A 266 16.53 13.24 -27.06
C LYS A 266 17.89 12.65 -26.70
N SER A 267 18.00 11.33 -26.62
CA SER A 267 19.26 10.63 -26.41
C SER A 267 19.29 9.32 -27.20
N ARG A 268 20.48 8.94 -27.68
CA ARG A 268 20.70 7.60 -28.21
C ARG A 268 20.58 6.60 -27.07
N ILE A 269 19.78 5.56 -27.27
CA ILE A 269 19.69 4.44 -26.32
C ILE A 269 20.95 3.62 -26.49
N VAL A 270 21.68 3.42 -25.40
CA VAL A 270 22.89 2.60 -25.36
C VAL A 270 22.62 1.42 -24.43
N TYR A 271 22.90 0.23 -24.91
CA TYR A 271 22.82 -1.00 -24.14
C TYR A 271 24.22 -1.43 -23.77
N GLU A 272 24.42 -1.89 -22.53
CA GLU A 272 25.71 -2.37 -22.02
C GLU A 272 26.20 -3.62 -22.79
N CYS A 273 25.28 -4.42 -23.30
CA CYS A 273 25.55 -5.51 -24.22
C CYS A 273 24.38 -5.74 -25.19
N PRO A 274 24.60 -6.35 -26.36
CA PRO A 274 23.56 -6.61 -27.35
C PRO A 274 22.37 -7.42 -26.84
N GLY A 275 22.59 -8.31 -25.89
CA GLY A 275 21.55 -9.15 -25.27
C GLY A 275 20.51 -8.36 -24.47
N LEU A 276 20.80 -7.12 -24.07
CA LEU A 276 19.85 -6.27 -23.35
C LEU A 276 18.85 -5.56 -24.25
N GLU A 277 19.15 -5.37 -25.53
CA GLU A 277 18.27 -4.67 -26.44
C GLU A 277 16.87 -5.30 -26.55
N PRO A 278 16.72 -6.60 -26.79
CA PRO A 278 15.38 -7.20 -26.89
C PRO A 278 14.58 -7.09 -25.59
N ILE A 279 15.25 -7.02 -24.44
CA ILE A 279 14.59 -6.95 -23.11
C ILE A 279 14.20 -5.52 -22.74
N LEU A 280 15.08 -4.55 -23.03
CA LEU A 280 14.94 -3.16 -22.56
C LEU A 280 14.48 -2.18 -23.65
N LYS A 281 14.24 -2.63 -24.87
CA LYS A 281 13.84 -1.76 -25.98
C LYS A 281 12.54 -1.03 -25.71
N THR A 282 11.55 -1.71 -25.13
CA THR A 282 10.24 -1.16 -24.77
C THR A 282 10.29 -0.12 -23.66
N THR A 283 11.36 -0.14 -22.86
CA THR A 283 11.60 0.78 -21.76
C THR A 283 12.81 1.70 -21.98
N TYR A 284 13.19 1.91 -23.24
CA TYR A 284 14.24 2.84 -23.67
C TYR A 284 15.58 2.64 -22.96
N GLY A 285 15.96 1.37 -22.74
CA GLY A 285 17.21 1.01 -22.06
C GLY A 285 17.19 1.19 -20.53
N CYS A 286 16.01 1.33 -19.93
CA CYS A 286 15.84 1.37 -18.49
C CYS A 286 15.27 0.05 -17.99
N ILE A 287 15.75 -0.44 -16.85
CA ILE A 287 15.10 -1.54 -16.10
C ILE A 287 13.96 -0.91 -15.32
N VAL A 288 12.72 -1.25 -15.68
CA VAL A 288 11.48 -0.72 -15.08
C VAL A 288 10.73 -1.83 -14.36
N TYR A 289 10.70 -3.04 -14.94
CA TYR A 289 9.90 -4.16 -14.47
C TYR A 289 10.75 -5.26 -13.86
N GLN A 290 10.19 -5.93 -12.86
CA GLN A 290 10.84 -7.10 -12.24
C GLN A 290 11.06 -8.23 -13.26
N GLU A 291 10.14 -8.41 -14.19
CA GLU A 291 10.23 -9.37 -15.28
C GLU A 291 11.48 -9.14 -16.16
N GLN A 292 11.84 -7.88 -16.37
CA GLN A 292 13.08 -7.56 -17.11
C GLN A 292 14.32 -8.01 -16.35
N VAL A 293 14.34 -7.83 -15.02
CA VAL A 293 15.46 -8.33 -14.18
C VAL A 293 15.56 -9.84 -14.29
N MET A 294 14.45 -10.55 -14.13
CA MET A 294 14.41 -12.02 -14.24
C MET A 294 14.87 -12.49 -15.63
N GLN A 295 14.43 -11.82 -16.68
CA GLN A 295 14.80 -12.14 -18.05
C GLN A 295 16.28 -11.88 -18.31
N ILE A 296 16.83 -10.77 -17.80
CA ILE A 296 18.25 -10.45 -17.88
C ILE A 296 19.09 -11.55 -17.22
N VAL A 297 18.71 -11.96 -16.01
CA VAL A 297 19.46 -13.02 -15.31
C VAL A 297 19.40 -14.32 -16.10
N ARG A 298 18.23 -14.75 -16.53
CA ARG A 298 18.06 -15.99 -17.29
C ARG A 298 18.81 -15.97 -18.63
N ASP A 299 18.71 -14.89 -19.39
CA ASP A 299 19.19 -14.86 -20.77
C ASP A 299 20.69 -14.50 -20.86
N LEU A 300 21.25 -13.85 -19.82
CA LEU A 300 22.68 -13.44 -19.81
C LEU A 300 23.54 -14.19 -18.79
N ALA A 301 22.97 -14.74 -17.73
CA ALA A 301 23.74 -15.46 -16.70
C ALA A 301 23.50 -16.99 -16.71
N GLY A 302 22.54 -17.51 -17.43
CA GLY A 302 22.24 -18.94 -17.61
C GLY A 302 21.16 -19.42 -16.69
#